data_e6250d36c57f71df88d73f66b9e4f02e
#
_entry.id   e6250d36c57f71df88d73f66b9e4f02e
#
_cell.length_a   1.000
_cell.length_b   1.000
_cell.length_c   1.000
_cell.angle_alpha   90.00
_cell.angle_beta   90.00
_cell.angle_gamma   90.00
#
_symmetry.space_group_name_H-M   'P 1'
#
loop_
_entity.id
_entity.type
_entity.pdbx_description
1 polymer ?
#
loop_
_entity_poly.entity_id
_entity_poly.type
_entity_poly.pdbx_seq_one_letter_code
_entity_poly.pdbx_strand_id
1 'polypeptide(L)'
;MPHGLITIRRGRRTDLPALAPLLAFPPTHDTDKKHTQHWRRLVSDPAHDFYVAEQHGTLHGMVLVSYVRTLVHLGWLAILNIAVEPLAPGDISHRLIDFAKARARKRGCQRLVVYVSGSEPQMALTPLLEAGFLRMGEVLSCSLQGRP
;
A
#
# COMPACT_ATOMS: atom_id res chain seq x y z
N MET A 1 -15.95 24.16 10.69
CA MET A 1 -14.50 23.94 10.70
C MET A 1 -14.06 23.49 9.32
N PRO A 2 -13.18 24.21 8.66
CA PRO A 2 -12.64 23.68 7.43
C PRO A 2 -11.89 22.41 7.76
N HIS A 3 -12.37 21.31 7.22
CA HIS A 3 -11.61 20.06 7.22
C HIS A 3 -10.32 20.37 6.47
N GLY A 4 -9.20 20.30 7.16
CA GLY A 4 -7.91 20.53 6.53
C GLY A 4 -7.78 19.69 5.27
N LEU A 5 -7.15 20.26 4.26
CA LEU A 5 -6.96 19.60 2.98
C LEU A 5 -6.09 18.36 3.14
N ILE A 6 -6.60 17.21 2.70
CA ILE A 6 -5.82 15.98 2.62
C ILE A 6 -4.93 16.06 1.38
N THR A 7 -3.63 15.91 1.58
CA THR A 7 -2.64 15.93 0.52
C THR A 7 -2.06 14.55 0.32
N ILE A 8 -2.04 14.06 -0.91
CA ILE A 8 -1.32 12.84 -1.27
C ILE A 8 0.02 13.26 -1.84
N ARG A 9 1.10 12.84 -1.20
CA ARG A 9 2.45 13.18 -1.60
C ARG A 9 3.33 11.94 -1.65
N ARG A 10 4.46 12.05 -2.34
CA ARG A 10 5.43 10.97 -2.37
C ARG A 10 5.96 10.68 -0.97
N GLY A 11 6.08 9.41 -0.63
CA GLY A 11 6.65 8.97 0.65
C GLY A 11 8.14 9.28 0.73
N ARG A 12 8.61 9.55 1.94
CA ARG A 12 10.00 9.89 2.24
C ARG A 12 10.58 8.86 3.21
N ARG A 13 11.92 8.77 3.23
CA ARG A 13 12.62 7.90 4.20
C ARG A 13 12.24 8.21 5.64
N THR A 14 11.96 9.47 5.94
CA THR A 14 11.61 9.95 7.28
C THR A 14 10.17 9.65 7.70
N ASP A 15 9.35 9.12 6.80
CA ASP A 15 7.94 8.81 7.10
C ASP A 15 7.77 7.48 7.86
N LEU A 16 8.78 6.61 7.88
CA LEU A 16 8.66 5.27 8.47
C LEU A 16 8.18 5.28 9.92
N PRO A 17 8.71 6.10 10.85
CA PRO A 17 8.24 6.09 12.23
C PRO A 17 6.75 6.37 12.37
N ALA A 18 6.21 7.27 11.54
CA ALA A 18 4.78 7.60 11.57
C ALA A 18 3.91 6.50 10.94
N LEU A 19 4.45 5.73 10.02
CA LEU A 19 3.74 4.66 9.31
C LEU A 19 3.86 3.30 10.00
N ALA A 20 4.87 3.09 10.83
CA ALA A 20 5.11 1.81 11.48
C ALA A 20 3.88 1.25 12.21
N PRO A 21 3.10 2.05 12.98
CA PRO A 21 1.89 1.55 13.61
C PRO A 21 0.83 1.05 12.62
N LEU A 22 0.74 1.68 11.44
CA LEU A 22 -0.21 1.28 10.39
C LEU A 22 0.18 -0.05 9.75
N LEU A 23 1.48 -0.34 9.70
CA LEU A 23 2.03 -1.53 9.07
C LEU A 23 2.14 -2.71 10.04
N ALA A 24 1.74 -2.52 11.30
CA ALA A 24 1.76 -3.55 12.35
C ALA A 24 3.13 -4.23 12.49
N PHE A 25 4.21 -3.44 12.42
CA PHE A 25 5.56 -3.96 12.62
C PHE A 25 5.75 -4.41 14.08
N PRO A 26 6.35 -5.59 14.32
CA PRO A 26 6.63 -6.02 15.68
C PRO A 26 7.62 -5.07 16.36
N PRO A 27 7.40 -4.71 17.64
CA PRO A 27 8.27 -3.76 18.33
C PRO A 27 9.54 -4.43 18.89
N THR A 28 10.42 -4.91 18.00
CA THR A 28 11.72 -5.49 18.41
C THR A 28 12.85 -4.71 17.73
N HIS A 29 13.95 -4.49 18.48
CA HIS A 29 15.09 -3.70 17.99
C HIS A 29 15.73 -4.25 16.72
N ASP A 30 15.88 -5.56 16.61
CA ASP A 30 16.44 -6.20 15.41
C ASP A 30 15.53 -6.06 14.20
N THR A 31 14.25 -6.09 14.44
CA THR A 31 13.23 -5.90 13.41
C THR A 31 13.26 -4.47 12.87
N ASP A 32 13.52 -3.50 13.75
CA ASP A 32 13.56 -2.08 13.37
C ASP A 32 14.67 -1.79 12.36
N LYS A 33 15.88 -2.35 12.55
CA LYS A 33 16.98 -2.16 11.61
C LYS A 33 16.69 -2.76 10.24
N LYS A 34 16.16 -3.98 10.22
CA LYS A 34 15.82 -4.68 8.98
C LYS A 34 14.71 -3.95 8.25
N HIS A 35 13.67 -3.53 8.96
CA HIS A 35 12.56 -2.77 8.37
C HIS A 35 13.04 -1.43 7.83
N THR A 36 13.92 -0.73 8.55
CA THR A 36 14.46 0.56 8.10
C THR A 36 15.27 0.41 6.82
N GLN A 37 16.12 -0.61 6.72
CA GLN A 37 16.89 -0.88 5.50
C GLN A 37 15.98 -1.24 4.33
N HIS A 38 15.00 -2.09 4.57
CA HIS A 38 14.03 -2.49 3.56
C HIS A 38 13.22 -1.27 3.07
N TRP A 39 12.78 -0.44 3.99
CA TRP A 39 12.08 0.80 3.71
C TRP A 39 12.88 1.74 2.81
N ARG A 40 14.15 1.96 3.15
CA ARG A 40 15.03 2.82 2.35
C ARG A 40 15.17 2.32 0.92
N ARG A 41 15.23 1.01 0.75
CA ARG A 41 15.29 0.40 -0.58
C ARG A 41 13.99 0.61 -1.35
N LEU A 42 12.85 0.40 -0.72
CA LEU A 42 11.55 0.60 -1.35
C LEU A 42 11.35 2.05 -1.80
N VAL A 43 11.66 3.01 -0.94
CA VAL A 43 11.46 4.44 -1.23
C VAL A 43 12.35 4.92 -2.37
N SER A 44 13.54 4.34 -2.53
CA SER A 44 14.50 4.73 -3.57
C SER A 44 14.39 3.91 -4.85
N ASP A 45 13.62 2.83 -4.86
CA ASP A 45 13.51 1.94 -6.01
C ASP A 45 12.46 2.46 -7.00
N PRO A 46 12.86 2.76 -8.26
CA PRO A 46 11.92 3.24 -9.27
C PRO A 46 10.88 2.19 -9.73
N ALA A 47 11.05 0.91 -9.34
CA ALA A 47 10.06 -0.12 -9.60
C ALA A 47 8.82 -0.01 -8.71
N HIS A 48 8.79 0.94 -7.78
CA HIS A 48 7.69 1.17 -6.87
C HIS A 48 7.25 2.63 -6.88
N ASP A 49 5.96 2.85 -6.77
CA ASP A 49 5.40 4.17 -6.47
C ASP A 49 4.89 4.15 -5.03
N PHE A 50 5.47 5.01 -4.20
CA PHE A 50 5.13 5.10 -2.79
C PHE A 50 4.59 6.48 -2.45
N TYR A 51 3.35 6.54 -1.94
CA TYR A 51 2.66 7.77 -1.60
C TYR A 51 1.97 7.68 -0.26
N VAL A 52 1.88 8.81 0.42
CA VAL A 52 1.23 8.94 1.73
C VAL A 52 0.14 9.99 1.68
N ALA A 53 -0.89 9.79 2.51
CA ALA A 53 -1.96 10.77 2.71
C ALA A 53 -1.68 11.53 4.00
N GLU A 54 -1.55 12.84 3.89
CA GLU A 54 -1.17 13.74 4.97
C GLU A 54 -2.25 14.80 5.18
N GLN A 55 -2.55 15.09 6.44
CA GLN A 55 -3.42 16.18 6.83
C GLN A 55 -2.83 16.84 8.07
N HIS A 56 -2.57 18.16 8.02
CA HIS A 56 -1.97 18.92 9.13
C HIS A 56 -0.68 18.28 9.67
N GLY A 57 0.17 17.78 8.80
CA GLY A 57 1.43 17.14 9.20
C GLY A 57 1.28 15.73 9.74
N THR A 58 0.06 15.21 9.84
CA THR A 58 -0.20 13.85 10.32
C THR A 58 -0.47 12.91 9.14
N LEU A 59 0.20 11.76 9.13
CA LEU A 59 -0.02 10.73 8.12
C LEU A 59 -1.19 9.83 8.53
N HIS A 60 -2.15 9.67 7.63
CA HIS A 60 -3.36 8.88 7.87
C HIS A 60 -3.40 7.59 7.06
N GLY A 61 -2.54 7.46 6.08
CA GLY A 61 -2.49 6.26 5.25
C GLY A 61 -1.38 6.30 4.23
N MET A 62 -1.22 5.17 3.54
CA MET A 62 -0.21 5.01 2.51
C MET A 62 -0.66 4.05 1.42
N VAL A 63 -0.08 4.19 0.24
CA VAL A 63 -0.11 3.18 -0.82
C VAL A 63 1.29 2.95 -1.34
N LEU A 64 1.58 1.69 -1.59
CA LEU A 64 2.76 1.25 -2.32
C LEU A 64 2.28 0.46 -3.53
N VAL A 65 2.64 0.88 -4.72
CA VAL A 65 2.31 0.19 -5.96
C VAL A 65 3.60 -0.37 -6.56
N SER A 66 3.66 -1.68 -6.70
CA SER A 66 4.80 -2.39 -7.28
C SER A 66 4.44 -2.86 -8.69
N TYR A 67 5.39 -2.74 -9.61
CA TYR A 67 5.14 -3.06 -11.02
C TYR A 67 5.93 -4.29 -11.42
N VAL A 68 5.24 -5.28 -11.99
CA VAL A 68 5.86 -6.54 -12.42
C VAL A 68 5.40 -6.90 -13.83
N ARG A 69 6.25 -7.61 -14.56
CA ARG A 69 5.91 -8.21 -15.83
C ARG A 69 5.57 -9.67 -15.64
N THR A 70 4.55 -10.14 -16.33
CA THR A 70 4.16 -11.54 -16.30
C THR A 70 4.05 -12.08 -17.72
N LEU A 71 4.12 -13.41 -17.85
CA LEU A 71 3.95 -14.05 -19.17
C LEU A 71 2.50 -14.03 -19.65
N VAL A 72 1.56 -14.01 -18.70
CA VAL A 72 0.13 -14.17 -19.02
C VAL A 72 -0.49 -12.85 -19.43
N HIS A 73 -0.03 -11.74 -18.85
CA HIS A 73 -0.58 -10.42 -19.11
C HIS A 73 0.32 -9.64 -20.06
N LEU A 74 -0.27 -9.11 -21.11
CA LEU A 74 0.42 -8.15 -21.98
C LEU A 74 0.52 -6.83 -21.20
N GLY A 75 1.73 -6.31 -21.09
CA GLY A 75 2.00 -5.11 -20.31
C GLY A 75 2.38 -5.42 -18.86
N TRP A 76 2.31 -4.40 -18.01
CA TRP A 76 2.70 -4.48 -16.62
C TRP A 76 1.52 -4.84 -15.74
N LEU A 77 1.78 -5.65 -14.73
CA LEU A 77 0.86 -5.88 -13.60
C LEU A 77 1.27 -4.99 -12.45
N ALA A 78 0.31 -4.31 -11.85
CA ALA A 78 0.54 -3.52 -10.63
C ALA A 78 0.03 -4.28 -9.40
N ILE A 79 0.82 -4.27 -8.34
CA ILE A 79 0.44 -4.86 -7.06
C ILE A 79 0.31 -3.72 -6.04
N LEU A 80 -0.86 -3.62 -5.42
CA LEU A 80 -1.18 -2.59 -4.46
C LEU A 80 -1.00 -3.09 -3.03
N ASN A 81 -0.26 -2.33 -2.24
CA ASN A 81 -0.27 -2.41 -0.78
C ASN A 81 -0.86 -1.12 -0.25
N ILE A 82 -1.87 -1.22 0.59
CA ILE A 82 -2.55 -0.07 1.17
C ILE A 82 -2.70 -0.25 2.68
N ALA A 83 -2.43 0.81 3.42
CA ALA A 83 -2.68 0.85 4.85
C ALA A 83 -3.28 2.21 5.20
N VAL A 84 -4.37 2.21 5.95
CA VAL A 84 -5.07 3.42 6.39
C VAL A 84 -5.40 3.24 7.86
N GLU A 85 -5.19 4.30 8.66
CA GLU A 85 -5.54 4.20 10.08
C GLU A 85 -7.06 4.07 10.26
N PRO A 86 -7.52 3.28 11.25
CA PRO A 86 -8.95 2.99 11.41
C PRO A 86 -9.83 4.21 11.60
N LEU A 87 -9.29 5.26 12.21
CA LEU A 87 -10.04 6.49 12.49
C LEU A 87 -9.68 7.62 11.51
N ALA A 88 -9.16 7.27 10.34
CA ALA A 88 -8.81 8.26 9.33
C ALA A 88 -10.04 9.08 8.91
N PRO A 89 -9.87 10.39 8.70
CA PRO A 89 -10.99 11.23 8.27
C PRO A 89 -11.49 10.84 6.89
N GLY A 90 -12.82 10.82 6.76
CA GLY A 90 -13.52 10.80 5.49
C GLY A 90 -13.19 9.67 4.53
N ASP A 91 -12.78 10.07 3.35
CA ASP A 91 -12.65 9.21 2.16
C ASP A 91 -11.20 8.90 1.79
N ILE A 92 -10.29 8.91 2.76
CA ILE A 92 -8.84 8.70 2.52
C ILE A 92 -8.59 7.39 1.78
N SER A 93 -9.24 6.30 2.18
CA SER A 93 -9.09 5.01 1.51
C SER A 93 -9.46 5.10 0.03
N HIS A 94 -10.59 5.69 -0.30
CA HIS A 94 -11.03 5.84 -1.68
C HIS A 94 -10.08 6.73 -2.48
N ARG A 95 -9.60 7.82 -1.90
CA ARG A 95 -8.66 8.72 -2.57
C ARG A 95 -7.32 8.06 -2.84
N LEU A 96 -6.81 7.28 -1.89
CA LEU A 96 -5.56 6.53 -2.08
C LEU A 96 -5.71 5.45 -3.15
N ILE A 97 -6.84 4.75 -3.16
CA ILE A 97 -7.13 3.72 -4.17
C ILE A 97 -7.22 4.35 -5.56
N ASP A 98 -7.96 5.44 -5.70
CA ASP A 98 -8.09 6.15 -6.97
C ASP A 98 -6.74 6.67 -7.46
N PHE A 99 -5.93 7.17 -6.55
CA PHE A 99 -4.58 7.63 -6.87
C PHE A 99 -3.70 6.48 -7.36
N ALA A 100 -3.74 5.32 -6.68
CA ALA A 100 -3.00 4.14 -7.08
C ALA A 100 -3.43 3.64 -8.47
N LYS A 101 -4.72 3.64 -8.75
CA LYS A 101 -5.26 3.28 -10.08
C LYS A 101 -4.72 4.22 -11.16
N ALA A 102 -4.72 5.52 -10.89
CA ALA A 102 -4.22 6.52 -11.84
C ALA A 102 -2.72 6.32 -12.10
N ARG A 103 -1.94 6.05 -11.06
CA ARG A 103 -0.51 5.77 -11.21
C ARG A 103 -0.25 4.49 -12.03
N ALA A 104 -1.00 3.43 -11.75
CA ALA A 104 -0.87 2.18 -12.47
C ALA A 104 -1.20 2.35 -13.97
N ARG A 105 -2.26 3.10 -14.28
CA ARG A 105 -2.61 3.42 -15.67
C ARG A 105 -1.50 4.20 -16.37
N LYS A 106 -0.93 5.16 -15.68
CA LYS A 106 0.16 6.01 -16.20
C LYS A 106 1.40 5.19 -16.54
N ARG A 107 1.62 4.09 -15.83
CA ARG A 107 2.72 3.15 -16.06
C ARG A 107 2.39 2.10 -17.12
N GLY A 108 1.21 2.14 -17.74
CA GLY A 108 0.80 1.19 -18.76
C GLY A 108 0.28 -0.13 -18.20
N CYS A 109 -0.10 -0.18 -16.93
CA CYS A 109 -0.65 -1.38 -16.33
C CYS A 109 -2.09 -1.58 -16.77
N GLN A 110 -2.44 -2.82 -17.08
CA GLN A 110 -3.81 -3.19 -17.44
C GLN A 110 -4.60 -3.70 -16.24
N ARG A 111 -3.92 -4.05 -15.16
CA ARG A 111 -4.56 -4.62 -13.97
C ARG A 111 -3.83 -4.19 -12.71
N LEU A 112 -4.61 -3.90 -11.69
CA LEU A 112 -4.13 -3.61 -10.33
C LEU A 112 -4.66 -4.70 -9.42
N VAL A 113 -3.77 -5.41 -8.73
CA VAL A 113 -4.11 -6.52 -7.83
C VAL A 113 -3.77 -6.14 -6.40
N VAL A 114 -4.58 -6.60 -5.47
CA VAL A 114 -4.30 -6.49 -4.04
C VAL A 114 -4.46 -7.86 -3.39
N TYR A 115 -3.51 -8.22 -2.53
CA TYR A 115 -3.59 -9.44 -1.75
C TYR A 115 -4.19 -9.10 -0.39
N VAL A 116 -5.34 -9.66 -0.09
CA VAL A 116 -6.03 -9.43 1.18
C VAL A 116 -5.99 -10.73 1.96
N SER A 117 -5.35 -10.71 3.14
CA SER A 117 -5.32 -11.90 3.99
C SER A 117 -6.69 -12.12 4.62
N GLY A 118 -7.04 -13.40 4.88
CA GLY A 118 -8.31 -13.74 5.51
C GLY A 118 -8.44 -13.24 6.95
N SER A 119 -7.36 -12.78 7.55
CA SER A 119 -7.36 -12.22 8.90
C SER A 119 -7.61 -10.71 8.94
N GLU A 120 -7.68 -10.05 7.78
CA GLU A 120 -7.94 -8.62 7.73
C GLU A 120 -9.39 -8.28 8.05
N PRO A 121 -9.64 -7.17 8.78
CA PRO A 121 -11.01 -6.74 9.05
C PRO A 121 -11.79 -6.51 7.76
N GLN A 122 -13.08 -6.88 7.75
CA GLN A 122 -13.95 -6.65 6.60
C GLN A 122 -13.98 -5.18 6.15
N MET A 123 -13.78 -4.26 7.06
CA MET A 123 -13.73 -2.83 6.75
C MET A 123 -12.64 -2.46 5.75
N ALA A 124 -11.54 -3.24 5.69
CA ALA A 124 -10.48 -3.01 4.72
C ALA A 124 -10.88 -3.41 3.31
N LEU A 125 -11.83 -4.32 3.14
CA LEU A 125 -12.32 -4.77 1.84
C LEU A 125 -13.33 -3.81 1.22
N THR A 126 -14.17 -3.16 2.03
CA THR A 126 -15.27 -2.34 1.52
C THR A 126 -14.82 -1.26 0.55
N PRO A 127 -13.80 -0.44 0.84
CA PRO A 127 -13.34 0.56 -0.12
C PRO A 127 -12.82 -0.03 -1.43
N LEU A 128 -12.19 -1.20 -1.36
CA LEU A 128 -11.69 -1.89 -2.55
C LEU A 128 -12.84 -2.38 -3.43
N LEU A 129 -13.84 -3.02 -2.83
CA LEU A 129 -15.02 -3.50 -3.57
C LEU A 129 -15.80 -2.33 -4.18
N GLU A 130 -15.97 -1.23 -3.44
CA GLU A 130 -16.61 -0.02 -3.94
C GLU A 130 -15.82 0.61 -5.09
N ALA A 131 -14.50 0.46 -5.10
CA ALA A 131 -13.63 0.95 -6.17
C ALA A 131 -13.60 0.05 -7.40
N GLY A 132 -14.35 -1.04 -7.40
CA GLY A 132 -14.46 -1.94 -8.55
C GLY A 132 -13.54 -3.14 -8.52
N PHE A 133 -12.87 -3.39 -7.40
CA PHE A 133 -12.06 -4.63 -7.26
C PHE A 133 -12.98 -5.83 -7.14
N LEU A 134 -12.60 -6.90 -7.82
CA LEU A 134 -13.33 -8.16 -7.83
C LEU A 134 -12.45 -9.26 -7.24
N ARG A 135 -13.06 -10.22 -6.59
CA ARG A 135 -12.33 -11.40 -6.10
C ARG A 135 -11.91 -12.26 -7.29
N MET A 136 -10.62 -12.60 -7.33
CA MET A 136 -10.02 -13.33 -8.46
C MET A 136 -9.21 -14.53 -7.94
N GLY A 137 -9.78 -15.72 -8.01
CA GLY A 137 -9.03 -16.95 -7.78
C GLY A 137 -8.42 -17.12 -6.40
N GLU A 138 -7.43 -17.99 -6.33
CA GLU A 138 -6.72 -18.35 -5.11
C GLU A 138 -5.26 -17.91 -5.18
N VAL A 139 -4.69 -17.60 -4.03
CA VAL A 139 -3.26 -17.33 -3.88
C VAL A 139 -2.65 -18.45 -3.06
N LEU A 140 -1.62 -19.08 -3.61
CA LEU A 140 -0.85 -20.10 -2.92
C LEU A 140 0.51 -19.51 -2.55
N SER A 141 0.96 -19.77 -1.34
CA SER A 141 2.28 -19.32 -0.90
C SER A 141 3.08 -20.48 -0.32
N CYS A 142 4.39 -20.40 -0.47
CA CYS A 142 5.33 -21.37 0.08
C CYS A 142 6.47 -20.60 0.75
N SER A 143 6.76 -20.91 1.99
CA SER A 143 7.91 -20.32 2.67
C SER A 143 9.20 -20.89 2.09
N LEU A 144 10.14 -20.00 1.74
CA LEU A 144 11.45 -20.38 1.21
C LEU A 144 12.55 -20.36 2.27
N GLN A 145 12.21 -19.99 3.51
CA GLN A 145 13.16 -19.86 4.62
C GLN A 145 13.14 -21.07 5.55
N GLY A 146 13.00 -22.26 5.00
CA GLY A 146 13.07 -23.46 5.77
C GLY A 146 12.10 -23.61 6.91
N ARG A 147 11.78 -24.37 7.67
CA ARG A 147 10.75 -24.64 8.70
C ARG A 147 9.74 -23.54 8.98
N PRO A 148 8.47 -23.88 8.94
CA PRO A 148 7.40 -23.01 9.37
C PRO A 148 7.51 -22.65 10.86
#